data_4431f35a2183041f500d3b9020cfcf32
#
_entry.id   4431f35a2183041f500d3b9020cfcf32
#
_cell.length_a   1.000
_cell.length_b   1.000
_cell.length_c   1.000
_cell.angle_alpha   90.00
_cell.angle_beta   90.00
_cell.angle_gamma   90.00
#
_symmetry.space_group_name_H-M   'P 1'
#
loop_
_entity.id
_entity.type
_entity.pdbx_description
1 polymer ?
#
loop_
_entity_poly.entity_id
_entity_poly.type
_entity_poly.pdbx_seq_one_letter_code
_entity_poly.pdbx_strand_id
1 'polypeptide(L)'
;MNMSQWNYGASTKPSVAGPIYLVAAAVGEGPLLQSRLAAQLQDCAGGAVLTASSILAAVRADVGEEIGVAGARRLAAIDAAELVVADVSDADATVGAEVSYALFRRRCLTLCLCRRGSPGSTFMQGLAGHPLLTTFEYEDATQAEAEAVAFATPPETPGRIFVIEGGDGAGKQTQSRMLLERLRAEGYPCSTLDYPHDTALHGKLIRTLLSGDKGDIKSVNPLLFASLYAQNRADTAPLLRAWLKRGHNVILDRYVEANFGHQASKLPSDERPALIAQLAAFEHDWLDLPRAHSVVYLDLPPEEALKAMDLDASRAALDIHETAGDDYKTAVRNTFVWCSDQFEHWRRMPCFDDAGERISIEALHEKLYGELSSSFVNRRETVSK
;
A
#
# COMPACT_ATOMS: atom_id res chain seq x y z
N MET A 1 21.86 23.16 6.20
CA MET A 1 20.40 23.06 6.39
C MET A 1 20.16 22.14 7.56
N ASN A 2 19.44 22.60 8.57
CA ASN A 2 19.24 21.80 9.78
C ASN A 2 18.14 20.77 9.51
N MET A 3 18.51 19.48 9.37
CA MET A 3 17.59 18.38 9.03
C MET A 3 16.60 18.04 10.14
N SER A 4 16.76 18.59 11.35
CA SER A 4 15.83 18.43 12.48
C SER A 4 14.46 19.09 12.30
N GLN A 5 14.25 19.84 11.21
CA GLN A 5 12.97 20.49 10.89
C GLN A 5 12.06 19.62 9.99
N TRP A 6 12.47 18.41 9.66
CA TRP A 6 11.64 17.50 8.91
C TRP A 6 10.59 16.91 9.86
N ASN A 7 9.45 17.57 9.88
CA ASN A 7 8.34 17.18 10.75
C ASN A 7 7.65 15.92 10.20
N TYR A 8 8.20 14.73 10.51
CA TYR A 8 7.65 13.44 10.14
C TYR A 8 6.32 13.12 10.85
N GLY A 9 5.85 14.01 11.72
CA GLY A 9 4.68 13.80 12.57
C GLY A 9 3.43 14.59 12.24
N ALA A 10 3.38 15.32 11.13
CA ALA A 10 2.13 16.00 10.75
C ALA A 10 1.20 15.02 10.04
N SER A 11 0.55 14.14 10.81
CA SER A 11 -0.68 13.48 10.41
C SER A 11 -1.71 14.58 10.08
N THR A 12 -2.02 14.72 8.80
CA THR A 12 -3.28 15.37 8.42
C THR A 12 -4.40 14.65 9.16
N LYS A 13 -5.20 15.38 9.92
CA LYS A 13 -6.42 14.83 10.54
C LYS A 13 -7.14 13.99 9.50
N PRO A 14 -7.65 12.78 9.84
CA PRO A 14 -8.39 11.98 8.90
C PRO A 14 -9.52 12.87 8.36
N SER A 15 -9.45 13.19 7.07
CA SER A 15 -10.56 13.86 6.41
C SER A 15 -11.75 12.92 6.50
N VAL A 16 -12.86 13.41 6.94
CA VAL A 16 -14.16 12.73 6.89
C VAL A 16 -14.26 12.01 5.55
N ALA A 17 -14.79 10.78 5.55
CA ALA A 17 -14.90 9.99 4.33
C ALA A 17 -15.56 10.84 3.22
N GLY A 18 -14.92 10.89 2.06
CA GLY A 18 -15.46 11.57 0.88
C GLY A 18 -16.69 10.86 0.30
N PRO A 19 -17.12 11.22 -0.90
CA PRO A 19 -18.31 10.63 -1.51
C PRO A 19 -18.27 9.11 -1.54
N ILE A 20 -19.40 8.48 -1.21
CA ILE A 20 -19.59 7.02 -1.27
C ILE A 20 -20.51 6.72 -2.46
N TYR A 21 -20.14 5.77 -3.29
CA TYR A 21 -20.98 5.29 -4.38
C TYR A 21 -21.56 3.91 -4.02
N LEU A 22 -22.89 3.82 -4.05
CA LEU A 22 -23.63 2.59 -3.81
C LEU A 22 -24.05 1.94 -5.12
N VAL A 23 -23.65 0.69 -5.29
CA VAL A 23 -23.98 -0.13 -6.46
C VAL A 23 -24.91 -1.26 -6.01
N ALA A 24 -26.03 -1.45 -6.73
CA ALA A 24 -26.90 -2.61 -6.58
C ALA A 24 -27.62 -2.91 -7.89
N ALA A 25 -28.09 -4.14 -8.04
CA ALA A 25 -28.93 -4.54 -9.15
C ALA A 25 -30.22 -3.69 -9.20
N ALA A 26 -30.70 -3.44 -10.42
CA ALA A 26 -31.93 -2.65 -10.63
C ALA A 26 -33.21 -3.40 -10.30
N VAL A 27 -33.13 -4.72 -10.09
CA VAL A 27 -34.26 -5.64 -9.82
C VAL A 27 -33.98 -6.49 -8.59
N GLY A 28 -34.99 -7.11 -8.05
CA GLY A 28 -34.87 -7.96 -6.84
C GLY A 28 -34.95 -7.13 -5.55
N GLU A 29 -34.26 -7.55 -4.50
CA GLU A 29 -34.18 -6.87 -3.20
C GLU A 29 -33.12 -5.77 -3.15
N GLY A 30 -32.26 -5.69 -4.18
CA GLY A 30 -31.15 -4.74 -4.26
C GLY A 30 -31.58 -3.26 -4.08
N PRO A 31 -32.66 -2.76 -4.71
CA PRO A 31 -33.12 -1.39 -4.52
C PRO A 31 -33.56 -1.05 -3.08
N LEU A 32 -34.17 -2.01 -2.38
CA LEU A 32 -34.58 -1.82 -0.98
C LEU A 32 -33.37 -1.74 -0.05
N LEU A 33 -32.43 -2.67 -0.18
CA LEU A 33 -31.19 -2.66 0.57
C LEU A 33 -30.37 -1.39 0.25
N GLN A 34 -30.29 -0.99 -1.03
CA GLN A 34 -29.60 0.22 -1.44
C GLN A 34 -30.16 1.47 -0.75
N SER A 35 -31.49 1.59 -0.65
CA SER A 35 -32.13 2.72 0.03
C SER A 35 -31.83 2.76 1.52
N ARG A 36 -31.81 1.61 2.17
CA ARG A 36 -31.46 1.47 3.59
C ARG A 36 -29.98 1.82 3.83
N LEU A 37 -29.09 1.26 3.01
CA LEU A 37 -27.64 1.57 3.05
C LEU A 37 -27.39 3.06 2.82
N ALA A 38 -28.09 3.68 1.87
CA ALA A 38 -27.92 5.11 1.59
C ALA A 38 -28.29 5.98 2.82
N ALA A 39 -29.37 5.65 3.51
CA ALA A 39 -29.78 6.36 4.73
C ALA A 39 -28.73 6.21 5.84
N GLN A 40 -28.27 5.01 6.11
CA GLN A 40 -27.28 4.73 7.15
C GLN A 40 -25.92 5.37 6.85
N LEU A 41 -25.47 5.31 5.60
CA LEU A 41 -24.16 5.84 5.21
C LEU A 41 -24.14 7.36 5.10
N GLN A 42 -25.29 8.02 4.93
CA GLN A 42 -25.38 9.49 4.88
C GLN A 42 -24.87 10.13 6.19
N ASP A 43 -25.11 9.50 7.32
CA ASP A 43 -24.65 9.99 8.62
C ASP A 43 -23.15 9.74 8.83
N CYS A 44 -22.59 8.74 8.18
CA CYS A 44 -21.16 8.39 8.28
C CYS A 44 -20.28 9.12 7.28
N ALA A 45 -20.86 9.51 6.14
CA ALA A 45 -20.13 10.18 5.07
C ALA A 45 -20.10 11.68 5.30
N GLY A 46 -18.90 12.26 5.40
CA GLY A 46 -18.75 13.73 5.34
C GLY A 46 -19.01 14.31 3.95
N GLY A 47 -19.44 13.47 3.01
CA GLY A 47 -19.77 13.79 1.62
C GLY A 47 -21.09 13.17 1.17
N ALA A 48 -21.43 13.35 -0.10
CA ALA A 48 -22.66 12.81 -0.64
C ALA A 48 -22.59 11.27 -0.78
N VAL A 49 -23.69 10.60 -0.45
CA VAL A 49 -23.93 9.20 -0.84
C VAL A 49 -24.66 9.20 -2.20
N LEU A 50 -23.97 8.71 -3.21
CA LEU A 50 -24.49 8.62 -4.57
C LEU A 50 -24.99 7.19 -4.82
N THR A 51 -26.19 7.04 -5.34
CA THR A 51 -26.76 5.76 -5.73
C THR A 51 -26.98 5.68 -7.24
N ALA A 52 -26.92 4.48 -7.79
CA ALA A 52 -27.28 4.27 -9.20
C ALA A 52 -28.70 4.79 -9.51
N SER A 53 -29.63 4.62 -8.57
CA SER A 53 -31.02 5.11 -8.70
C SER A 53 -31.10 6.63 -8.71
N SER A 54 -30.34 7.34 -7.83
CA SER A 54 -30.32 8.81 -7.82
C SER A 54 -29.72 9.38 -9.09
N ILE A 55 -28.67 8.77 -9.64
CA ILE A 55 -28.05 9.17 -10.91
C ILE A 55 -29.03 8.95 -12.08
N LEU A 56 -29.69 7.81 -12.12
CA LEU A 56 -30.66 7.51 -13.19
C LEU A 56 -31.86 8.48 -13.16
N ALA A 57 -32.35 8.84 -11.97
CA ALA A 57 -33.41 9.82 -11.82
C ALA A 57 -32.97 11.21 -12.34
N ALA A 58 -31.75 11.65 -12.01
CA ALA A 58 -31.20 12.91 -12.49
C ALA A 58 -31.02 12.92 -14.01
N VAL A 59 -30.56 11.79 -14.60
CA VAL A 59 -30.45 11.68 -16.09
C VAL A 59 -31.79 11.78 -16.77
N ARG A 60 -32.82 11.10 -16.26
CA ARG A 60 -34.18 11.15 -16.83
C ARG A 60 -34.79 12.57 -16.78
N ALA A 61 -34.48 13.32 -15.71
CA ALA A 61 -34.94 14.70 -15.58
C ALA A 61 -34.27 15.65 -16.57
N ASP A 62 -32.98 15.44 -16.90
CA ASP A 62 -32.18 16.38 -17.71
C ASP A 62 -32.22 16.09 -19.21
N VAL A 63 -32.21 14.82 -19.62
CA VAL A 63 -31.83 14.43 -21.01
C VAL A 63 -32.77 13.39 -21.64
N GLY A 64 -33.77 12.90 -20.92
CA GLY A 64 -34.60 11.79 -21.41
C GLY A 64 -33.87 10.42 -21.32
N GLU A 65 -34.43 9.37 -21.93
CA GLU A 65 -33.95 7.98 -21.76
C GLU A 65 -32.70 7.62 -22.61
N GLU A 66 -31.65 8.42 -22.65
CA GLU A 66 -30.41 8.00 -23.31
C GLU A 66 -29.54 7.11 -22.36
N ILE A 67 -29.59 5.81 -22.58
CA ILE A 67 -28.86 4.77 -21.79
C ILE A 67 -27.35 5.06 -21.70
N GLY A 68 -26.75 5.62 -22.78
CA GLY A 68 -25.32 5.95 -22.78
C GLY A 68 -24.93 7.05 -21.79
N VAL A 69 -25.80 8.04 -21.58
CA VAL A 69 -25.56 9.16 -20.63
C VAL A 69 -25.66 8.66 -19.22
N ALA A 70 -26.58 7.78 -18.90
CA ALA A 70 -26.70 7.19 -17.56
C ALA A 70 -25.44 6.38 -17.19
N GLY A 71 -24.93 5.56 -18.11
CA GLY A 71 -23.70 4.80 -17.91
C GLY A 71 -22.48 5.71 -17.66
N ALA A 72 -22.30 6.75 -18.45
CA ALA A 72 -21.21 7.71 -18.28
C ALA A 72 -21.27 8.43 -16.92
N ARG A 73 -22.45 8.86 -16.47
CA ARG A 73 -22.62 9.51 -15.15
C ARG A 73 -22.35 8.56 -13.99
N ARG A 74 -22.68 7.27 -14.12
CA ARG A 74 -22.37 6.25 -13.09
C ARG A 74 -20.87 6.03 -12.96
N LEU A 75 -20.14 5.93 -14.08
CA LEU A 75 -18.68 5.86 -14.08
C LEU A 75 -18.05 7.13 -13.49
N ALA A 76 -18.57 8.32 -13.85
CA ALA A 76 -18.11 9.58 -13.26
C ALA A 76 -18.35 9.65 -11.73
N ALA A 77 -19.43 9.05 -11.24
CA ALA A 77 -19.68 8.95 -9.78
C ALA A 77 -18.67 8.03 -9.11
N ILE A 78 -18.27 6.92 -9.74
CA ILE A 78 -17.19 6.06 -9.24
C ILE A 78 -15.86 6.80 -9.29
N ASP A 79 -15.59 7.60 -10.32
CA ASP A 79 -14.37 8.41 -10.42
C ASP A 79 -14.26 9.45 -9.28
N ALA A 80 -15.38 9.98 -8.83
CA ALA A 80 -15.44 10.92 -7.71
C ALA A 80 -15.46 10.23 -6.34
N ALA A 81 -15.80 8.94 -6.26
CA ALA A 81 -15.98 8.23 -5.00
C ALA A 81 -14.65 7.94 -4.30
N GLU A 82 -14.65 8.04 -2.97
CA GLU A 82 -13.58 7.54 -2.11
C GLU A 82 -13.77 6.06 -1.74
N LEU A 83 -15.03 5.62 -1.66
CA LEU A 83 -15.42 4.25 -1.35
C LEU A 83 -16.54 3.80 -2.29
N VAL A 84 -16.53 2.54 -2.64
CA VAL A 84 -17.63 1.87 -3.35
C VAL A 84 -18.18 0.77 -2.46
N VAL A 85 -19.48 0.75 -2.28
CA VAL A 85 -20.20 -0.36 -1.61
C VAL A 85 -21.14 -0.97 -2.64
N ALA A 86 -20.99 -2.25 -2.92
CA ALA A 86 -21.74 -2.96 -3.94
C ALA A 86 -22.48 -4.15 -3.33
N ASP A 87 -23.79 -4.24 -3.53
CA ASP A 87 -24.52 -5.48 -3.33
C ASP A 87 -24.44 -6.31 -4.62
N VAL A 88 -23.74 -7.43 -4.53
CA VAL A 88 -23.48 -8.35 -5.64
C VAL A 88 -24.33 -9.65 -5.55
N SER A 89 -25.35 -9.67 -4.70
CA SER A 89 -26.20 -10.86 -4.48
C SER A 89 -26.86 -11.35 -5.75
N ASP A 90 -27.31 -10.44 -6.58
CA ASP A 90 -27.86 -10.77 -7.89
C ASP A 90 -26.72 -10.77 -8.94
N ALA A 91 -26.71 -11.75 -9.85
CA ALA A 91 -25.72 -11.83 -10.93
C ALA A 91 -26.01 -10.78 -12.03
N ASP A 92 -25.86 -9.51 -11.69
CA ASP A 92 -26.07 -8.38 -12.60
C ASP A 92 -24.76 -7.97 -13.26
N ALA A 93 -24.71 -8.02 -14.60
CA ALA A 93 -23.54 -7.68 -15.38
C ALA A 93 -23.12 -6.20 -15.19
N THR A 94 -24.07 -5.30 -14.93
CA THR A 94 -23.80 -3.88 -14.72
C THR A 94 -23.09 -3.67 -13.38
N VAL A 95 -23.58 -4.31 -12.33
CA VAL A 95 -22.92 -4.31 -11.01
C VAL A 95 -21.51 -4.86 -11.14
N GLY A 96 -21.32 -5.98 -11.83
CA GLY A 96 -20.01 -6.56 -12.09
C GLY A 96 -19.05 -5.63 -12.84
N ALA A 97 -19.57 -4.93 -13.86
CA ALA A 97 -18.79 -3.95 -14.62
C ALA A 97 -18.35 -2.74 -13.75
N GLU A 98 -19.25 -2.22 -12.92
CA GLU A 98 -18.96 -1.10 -12.03
C GLU A 98 -17.96 -1.46 -10.92
N VAL A 99 -18.11 -2.63 -10.30
CA VAL A 99 -17.12 -3.16 -9.34
C VAL A 99 -15.76 -3.34 -10.00
N SER A 100 -15.72 -3.91 -11.20
CA SER A 100 -14.48 -4.06 -11.96
C SER A 100 -13.85 -2.71 -12.29
N TYR A 101 -14.64 -1.74 -12.72
CA TYR A 101 -14.15 -0.38 -12.98
C TYR A 101 -13.58 0.27 -11.72
N ALA A 102 -14.27 0.16 -10.58
CA ALA A 102 -13.81 0.68 -9.30
C ALA A 102 -12.47 0.07 -8.88
N LEU A 103 -12.33 -1.25 -9.00
CA LEU A 103 -11.13 -1.97 -8.56
C LEU A 103 -9.94 -1.78 -9.51
N PHE A 104 -10.14 -1.99 -10.81
CA PHE A 104 -9.04 -2.12 -11.77
C PHE A 104 -8.70 -0.81 -12.48
N ARG A 105 -9.70 0.07 -12.71
CA ARG A 105 -9.47 1.34 -13.39
C ARG A 105 -9.29 2.49 -12.41
N ARG A 106 -10.22 2.65 -11.47
CA ARG A 106 -10.20 3.75 -10.51
C ARG A 106 -9.29 3.46 -9.31
N ARG A 107 -9.03 2.18 -9.00
CA ARG A 107 -8.30 1.72 -7.81
C ARG A 107 -8.91 2.26 -6.52
N CYS A 108 -10.21 2.10 -6.39
CA CYS A 108 -11.01 2.54 -5.26
C CYS A 108 -11.22 1.40 -4.25
N LEU A 109 -11.20 1.71 -2.97
CA LEU A 109 -11.62 0.76 -1.92
C LEU A 109 -13.07 0.35 -2.16
N THR A 110 -13.31 -0.95 -2.24
CA THR A 110 -14.62 -1.51 -2.58
C THR A 110 -15.02 -2.57 -1.57
N LEU A 111 -16.22 -2.44 -1.03
CA LEU A 111 -16.90 -3.50 -0.27
C LEU A 111 -17.92 -4.17 -1.18
N CYS A 112 -17.80 -5.48 -1.35
CA CYS A 112 -18.85 -6.30 -1.95
C CYS A 112 -19.62 -7.03 -0.85
N LEU A 113 -20.90 -6.74 -0.76
CA LEU A 113 -21.88 -7.42 0.08
C LEU A 113 -22.56 -8.51 -0.76
N CYS A 114 -22.67 -9.71 -0.21
CA CYS A 114 -23.30 -10.83 -0.89
C CYS A 114 -24.21 -11.58 0.08
N ARG A 115 -25.47 -11.77 -0.26
CA ARG A 115 -26.35 -12.62 0.53
C ARG A 115 -25.88 -14.06 0.44
N ARG A 116 -25.81 -14.72 1.59
CA ARG A 116 -25.35 -16.11 1.66
C ARG A 116 -26.16 -17.02 0.74
N GLY A 117 -25.44 -17.82 -0.06
CA GLY A 117 -26.04 -18.75 -1.01
C GLY A 117 -26.61 -18.12 -2.28
N SER A 118 -26.36 -16.84 -2.53
CA SER A 118 -26.78 -16.16 -3.75
C SER A 118 -25.79 -16.36 -4.91
N PRO A 119 -26.20 -16.15 -6.19
CA PRO A 119 -25.31 -16.30 -7.35
C PRO A 119 -24.07 -15.42 -7.32
N GLY A 120 -24.13 -14.28 -6.65
CA GLY A 120 -23.02 -13.31 -6.55
C GLY A 120 -21.77 -13.86 -5.83
N SER A 121 -21.90 -14.93 -5.05
CA SER A 121 -20.75 -15.54 -4.36
C SER A 121 -19.68 -16.05 -5.34
N THR A 122 -20.04 -16.54 -6.52
CA THR A 122 -19.09 -16.95 -7.57
C THR A 122 -18.31 -15.76 -8.14
N PHE A 123 -18.97 -14.62 -8.34
CA PHE A 123 -18.30 -13.38 -8.77
C PHE A 123 -17.26 -12.93 -7.73
N MET A 124 -17.63 -12.95 -6.44
CA MET A 124 -16.72 -12.59 -5.36
C MET A 124 -15.51 -13.51 -5.27
N GLN A 125 -15.69 -14.83 -5.47
CA GLN A 125 -14.59 -15.79 -5.52
C GLN A 125 -13.59 -15.47 -6.63
N GLY A 126 -14.07 -15.05 -7.80
CA GLY A 126 -13.21 -14.63 -8.93
C GLY A 126 -12.39 -13.38 -8.67
N LEU A 127 -12.79 -12.54 -7.72
CA LEU A 127 -12.08 -11.33 -7.30
C LEU A 127 -11.32 -11.50 -5.97
N ALA A 128 -11.40 -12.68 -5.35
CA ALA A 128 -10.78 -12.95 -4.06
C ALA A 128 -9.28 -12.64 -4.08
N GLY A 129 -8.81 -11.99 -3.03
CA GLY A 129 -7.41 -11.58 -2.91
C GLY A 129 -7.06 -10.24 -3.57
N HIS A 130 -8.00 -9.57 -4.25
CA HIS A 130 -7.74 -8.22 -4.75
C HIS A 130 -7.50 -7.25 -3.57
N PRO A 131 -6.38 -6.50 -3.53
CA PRO A 131 -5.96 -5.76 -2.34
C PRO A 131 -6.86 -4.59 -1.94
N LEU A 132 -7.75 -4.13 -2.84
CA LEU A 132 -8.72 -3.06 -2.59
C LEU A 132 -10.13 -3.60 -2.34
N LEU A 133 -10.33 -4.92 -2.36
CA LEU A 133 -11.62 -5.54 -2.19
C LEU A 133 -11.77 -6.10 -0.77
N THR A 134 -12.84 -5.71 -0.10
CA THR A 134 -13.39 -6.40 1.07
C THR A 134 -14.66 -7.12 0.64
N THR A 135 -14.83 -8.36 1.05
CA THR A 135 -16.03 -9.14 0.78
C THR A 135 -16.69 -9.53 2.08
N PHE A 136 -18.03 -9.47 2.12
CA PHE A 136 -18.80 -9.86 3.28
C PHE A 136 -20.07 -10.59 2.86
N GLU A 137 -20.27 -11.82 3.39
CA GLU A 137 -21.51 -12.56 3.21
C GLU A 137 -22.46 -12.27 4.36
N TYR A 138 -23.68 -11.83 4.04
CA TYR A 138 -24.71 -11.50 5.02
C TYR A 138 -25.91 -12.46 4.94
N GLU A 139 -26.61 -12.62 6.05
CA GLU A 139 -27.85 -13.38 6.14
C GLU A 139 -29.09 -12.48 6.08
N ASP A 140 -28.98 -11.29 6.66
CA ASP A 140 -30.05 -10.28 6.66
C ASP A 140 -29.51 -8.87 6.39
N ALA A 141 -30.43 -7.96 6.07
CA ALA A 141 -30.07 -6.59 5.72
C ALA A 141 -29.39 -5.82 6.88
N THR A 142 -29.64 -6.17 8.12
CA THR A 142 -29.04 -5.50 9.29
C THR A 142 -27.55 -5.80 9.38
N GLN A 143 -27.14 -7.04 9.06
CA GLN A 143 -25.72 -7.39 8.97
C GLN A 143 -25.03 -6.64 7.83
N ALA A 144 -25.67 -6.54 6.65
CA ALA A 144 -25.14 -5.80 5.52
C ALA A 144 -24.95 -4.29 5.85
N GLU A 145 -25.93 -3.71 6.52
CA GLU A 145 -25.87 -2.31 6.98
C GLU A 145 -24.74 -2.08 7.99
N ALA A 146 -24.64 -2.94 9.01
CA ALA A 146 -23.60 -2.84 10.01
C ALA A 146 -22.19 -2.94 9.40
N GLU A 147 -21.99 -3.86 8.45
CA GLU A 147 -20.71 -4.00 7.77
C GLU A 147 -20.42 -2.81 6.85
N ALA A 148 -21.40 -2.30 6.12
CA ALA A 148 -21.23 -1.12 5.27
C ALA A 148 -20.87 0.12 6.09
N VAL A 149 -21.51 0.33 7.23
CA VAL A 149 -21.19 1.43 8.17
C VAL A 149 -19.79 1.25 8.73
N ALA A 150 -19.44 0.06 9.20
CA ALA A 150 -18.10 -0.24 9.69
C ALA A 150 -17.02 -0.04 8.62
N PHE A 151 -17.34 -0.41 7.37
CA PHE A 151 -16.44 -0.18 6.23
C PHE A 151 -16.32 1.31 5.89
N ALA A 152 -17.38 2.08 5.92
CA ALA A 152 -17.39 3.50 5.59
C ALA A 152 -16.80 4.38 6.71
N THR A 153 -16.89 3.95 7.97
CA THR A 153 -16.39 4.71 9.12
C THR A 153 -14.86 4.65 9.16
N PRO A 154 -14.16 5.78 9.03
CA PRO A 154 -12.72 5.79 9.16
C PRO A 154 -12.32 5.48 10.62
N PRO A 155 -11.21 4.78 10.84
CA PRO A 155 -10.69 4.57 12.18
C PRO A 155 -10.23 5.90 12.79
N GLU A 156 -10.27 6.03 14.12
CA GLU A 156 -9.79 7.23 14.83
C GLU A 156 -8.29 7.46 14.58
N THR A 157 -7.53 6.38 14.47
CA THR A 157 -6.09 6.42 14.20
C THR A 157 -5.83 5.95 12.77
N PRO A 158 -5.23 6.79 11.92
CA PRO A 158 -4.81 6.36 10.59
C PRO A 158 -3.75 5.26 10.67
N GLY A 159 -3.68 4.44 9.63
CA GLY A 159 -2.65 3.41 9.49
C GLY A 159 -1.24 3.99 9.42
N ARG A 160 -0.26 3.10 9.53
CA ARG A 160 1.16 3.46 9.53
C ARG A 160 1.95 2.61 8.55
N ILE A 161 3.00 3.18 7.97
CA ILE A 161 3.95 2.47 7.10
C ILE A 161 5.18 2.08 7.90
N PHE A 162 5.54 0.81 7.80
CA PHE A 162 6.75 0.23 8.35
C PHE A 162 7.59 -0.33 7.20
N VAL A 163 8.78 0.21 7.03
CA VAL A 163 9.70 -0.19 5.96
C VAL A 163 10.76 -1.13 6.51
N ILE A 164 10.98 -2.24 5.83
CA ILE A 164 12.12 -3.11 6.08
C ILE A 164 13.14 -2.86 4.98
N GLU A 165 14.28 -2.30 5.36
CA GLU A 165 15.36 -1.94 4.46
C GLU A 165 16.63 -2.74 4.79
N GLY A 166 17.55 -2.84 3.84
CA GLY A 166 18.81 -3.56 4.04
C GLY A 166 19.47 -3.97 2.72
N GLY A 167 20.70 -4.41 2.80
CA GLY A 167 21.43 -4.99 1.67
C GLY A 167 20.80 -6.29 1.16
N ASP A 168 21.32 -6.80 0.04
CA ASP A 168 20.87 -8.08 -0.48
C ASP A 168 21.32 -9.20 0.46
N GLY A 169 20.51 -10.24 0.60
CA GLY A 169 20.76 -11.32 1.57
C GLY A 169 20.49 -10.97 3.05
N ALA A 170 20.12 -9.72 3.38
CA ALA A 170 19.82 -9.31 4.77
C ALA A 170 18.53 -9.90 5.36
N GLY A 171 17.69 -10.54 4.53
CA GLY A 171 16.46 -11.19 4.99
C GLY A 171 15.23 -10.30 4.99
N LYS A 172 15.23 -9.17 4.28
CA LYS A 172 14.09 -8.23 4.20
C LYS A 172 12.77 -8.92 3.89
N GLN A 173 12.70 -9.67 2.80
CA GLN A 173 11.49 -10.37 2.37
C GLN A 173 11.00 -11.36 3.44
N THR A 174 11.91 -12.11 4.05
CA THR A 174 11.58 -13.07 5.11
C THR A 174 11.00 -12.35 6.33
N GLN A 175 11.64 -11.27 6.79
CA GLN A 175 11.19 -10.51 7.95
C GLN A 175 9.87 -9.77 7.67
N SER A 176 9.70 -9.20 6.48
CA SER A 176 8.43 -8.56 6.08
C SER A 176 7.27 -9.56 6.07
N ARG A 177 7.50 -10.77 5.53
CA ARG A 177 6.49 -11.84 5.51
C ARG A 177 6.16 -12.32 6.93
N MET A 178 7.16 -12.61 7.76
CA MET A 178 6.95 -13.06 9.15
C MET A 178 6.20 -12.00 9.96
N LEU A 179 6.54 -10.71 9.80
CA LEU A 179 5.86 -9.62 10.48
C LEU A 179 4.39 -9.53 10.05
N LEU A 180 4.12 -9.63 8.75
CA LEU A 180 2.76 -9.62 8.22
C LEU A 180 1.92 -10.79 8.75
N GLU A 181 2.48 -12.01 8.75
CA GLU A 181 1.82 -13.22 9.23
C GLU A 181 1.49 -13.10 10.74
N ARG A 182 2.44 -12.59 11.53
CA ARG A 182 2.26 -12.37 12.97
C ARG A 182 1.17 -11.33 13.25
N LEU A 183 1.21 -10.18 12.59
CA LEU A 183 0.18 -9.15 12.75
C LEU A 183 -1.21 -9.65 12.39
N ARG A 184 -1.33 -10.47 11.33
CA ARG A 184 -2.59 -11.11 10.96
C ARG A 184 -3.09 -12.07 12.03
N ALA A 185 -2.21 -12.91 12.56
CA ALA A 185 -2.54 -13.86 13.62
C ALA A 185 -2.99 -13.16 14.92
N GLU A 186 -2.41 -12.00 15.21
CA GLU A 186 -2.77 -11.16 16.35
C GLU A 186 -4.01 -10.26 16.09
N GLY A 187 -4.56 -10.28 14.86
CA GLY A 187 -5.78 -9.57 14.48
C GLY A 187 -5.60 -8.10 14.15
N TYR A 188 -4.37 -7.65 13.89
CA TYR A 188 -4.12 -6.29 13.39
C TYR A 188 -4.53 -6.17 11.92
N PRO A 189 -5.17 -5.04 11.52
CA PRO A 189 -5.32 -4.72 10.11
C PRO A 189 -3.94 -4.48 9.51
N CYS A 190 -3.57 -5.27 8.50
CA CYS A 190 -2.25 -5.14 7.88
C CYS A 190 -2.25 -5.50 6.40
N SER A 191 -1.36 -4.87 5.67
CA SER A 191 -1.14 -5.07 4.23
C SER A 191 0.35 -4.99 3.90
N THR A 192 0.73 -5.45 2.73
CA THR A 192 2.14 -5.43 2.29
C THR A 192 2.27 -5.10 0.82
N LEU A 193 3.38 -4.47 0.47
CA LEU A 193 3.92 -4.36 -0.89
C LEU A 193 5.44 -4.51 -0.84
N ASP A 194 5.99 -4.88 -1.96
CA ASP A 194 7.43 -4.89 -2.25
C ASP A 194 7.76 -3.91 -3.38
N TYR A 195 8.97 -3.37 -3.37
CA TYR A 195 9.45 -2.48 -4.41
C TYR A 195 10.83 -2.93 -4.94
N PRO A 196 11.00 -2.84 -6.29
CA PRO A 196 10.08 -2.35 -7.29
C PRO A 196 8.86 -3.26 -7.44
N HIS A 197 7.66 -2.66 -7.55
CA HIS A 197 6.40 -3.41 -7.72
C HIS A 197 6.27 -3.86 -9.18
N ASP A 198 6.49 -5.14 -9.43
CA ASP A 198 6.70 -5.71 -10.78
C ASP A 198 5.46 -5.69 -11.68
N THR A 199 4.27 -5.69 -11.11
CA THR A 199 3.03 -5.67 -11.90
C THR A 199 2.71 -4.29 -12.48
N ALA A 200 3.28 -3.21 -11.92
CA ALA A 200 3.16 -1.86 -12.43
C ALA A 200 4.03 -1.64 -13.69
N LEU A 201 3.64 -0.66 -14.51
CA LEU A 201 4.36 -0.35 -15.76
C LEU A 201 5.82 -0.01 -15.52
N HIS A 202 6.09 0.87 -14.55
CA HIS A 202 7.45 1.29 -14.21
C HIS A 202 8.26 0.14 -13.58
N GLY A 203 7.63 -0.81 -12.87
CA GLY A 203 8.29 -2.01 -12.36
C GLY A 203 8.89 -2.87 -13.48
N LYS A 204 8.11 -3.13 -14.54
CA LYS A 204 8.58 -3.85 -15.72
C LYS A 204 9.75 -3.13 -16.41
N LEU A 205 9.69 -1.80 -16.52
CA LEU A 205 10.78 -0.99 -17.08
C LEU A 205 12.04 -1.09 -16.21
N ILE A 206 11.92 -1.01 -14.90
CA ILE A 206 13.04 -1.17 -13.96
C ILE A 206 13.68 -2.56 -14.14
N ARG A 207 12.89 -3.65 -14.21
CA ARG A 207 13.43 -4.99 -14.43
C ARG A 207 14.19 -5.10 -15.76
N THR A 208 13.68 -4.48 -16.83
CA THR A 208 14.37 -4.43 -18.13
C THR A 208 15.72 -3.69 -18.05
N LEU A 209 15.83 -2.67 -17.20
CA LEU A 209 17.10 -1.98 -16.99
C LEU A 209 18.05 -2.80 -16.10
N LEU A 210 17.51 -3.43 -15.06
CA LEU A 210 18.29 -4.26 -14.13
C LEU A 210 18.83 -5.55 -14.77
N SER A 211 18.23 -6.06 -15.87
CA SER A 211 18.77 -7.20 -16.61
C SER A 211 20.11 -6.90 -17.30
N GLY A 212 20.48 -5.62 -17.43
CA GLY A 212 21.71 -5.20 -18.10
C GLY A 212 21.62 -5.11 -19.63
N ASP A 213 20.50 -5.52 -20.23
CA ASP A 213 20.30 -5.53 -21.69
C ASP A 213 20.32 -4.14 -22.32
N LYS A 214 20.17 -3.09 -21.52
CA LYS A 214 20.07 -1.68 -21.95
C LYS A 214 21.29 -0.82 -21.59
N GLY A 215 22.39 -1.47 -21.19
CA GLY A 215 23.65 -0.79 -20.85
C GLY A 215 23.96 -0.76 -19.36
N ASP A 216 25.07 -0.09 -19.00
CA ASP A 216 25.54 -0.02 -17.62
C ASP A 216 24.75 1.03 -16.82
N ILE A 217 24.01 0.58 -15.83
CA ILE A 217 23.25 1.45 -14.89
C ILE A 217 24.16 2.41 -14.13
N LYS A 218 25.42 2.09 -13.91
CA LYS A 218 26.38 2.97 -13.23
C LYS A 218 26.61 4.25 -13.98
N SER A 219 26.41 4.26 -15.31
CA SER A 219 26.50 5.44 -16.16
C SER A 219 25.24 6.31 -16.16
N VAL A 220 24.11 5.82 -15.62
CA VAL A 220 22.87 6.59 -15.58
C VAL A 220 22.93 7.60 -14.44
N ASN A 221 22.53 8.84 -14.71
CA ASN A 221 22.43 9.87 -13.69
C ASN A 221 21.56 9.39 -12.50
N PRO A 222 22.04 9.50 -11.25
CA PRO A 222 21.32 8.97 -10.07
C PRO A 222 19.90 9.51 -9.93
N LEU A 223 19.65 10.79 -10.24
CA LEU A 223 18.31 11.38 -10.19
C LEU A 223 17.35 10.80 -11.23
N LEU A 224 17.83 10.58 -12.46
CA LEU A 224 17.02 9.97 -13.52
C LEU A 224 16.65 8.52 -13.17
N PHE A 225 17.60 7.77 -12.61
CA PHE A 225 17.34 6.40 -12.21
C PHE A 225 16.39 6.36 -10.99
N ALA A 226 16.62 7.22 -10.00
CA ALA A 226 15.72 7.37 -8.85
C ALA A 226 14.28 7.70 -9.28
N SER A 227 14.10 8.51 -10.32
CA SER A 227 12.77 8.90 -10.80
C SER A 227 11.94 7.73 -11.30
N LEU A 228 12.55 6.69 -11.87
CA LEU A 228 11.84 5.48 -12.28
C LEU A 228 11.29 4.69 -11.08
N TYR A 229 12.10 4.56 -10.03
CA TYR A 229 11.64 3.93 -8.78
C TYR A 229 10.57 4.77 -8.09
N ALA A 230 10.71 6.09 -8.10
CA ALA A 230 9.71 7.00 -7.55
C ALA A 230 8.37 6.89 -8.30
N GLN A 231 8.38 6.80 -9.63
CA GLN A 231 7.16 6.56 -10.44
C GLN A 231 6.56 5.18 -10.16
N ASN A 232 7.37 4.14 -9.97
CA ASN A 232 6.87 2.82 -9.59
C ASN A 232 6.15 2.86 -8.24
N ARG A 233 6.65 3.63 -7.27
CA ARG A 233 5.95 3.87 -5.99
C ARG A 233 4.68 4.70 -6.19
N ALA A 234 4.71 5.71 -7.03
CA ALA A 234 3.56 6.54 -7.35
C ALA A 234 2.43 5.73 -8.03
N ASP A 235 2.76 4.71 -8.83
CA ASP A 235 1.78 3.78 -9.41
C ASP A 235 0.91 3.09 -8.33
N THR A 236 1.45 2.89 -7.14
CA THR A 236 0.78 2.21 -6.01
C THR A 236 0.34 3.16 -4.90
N ALA A 237 0.65 4.45 -4.98
CA ALA A 237 0.31 5.43 -3.95
C ALA A 237 -1.20 5.48 -3.61
N PRO A 238 -2.14 5.37 -4.57
CA PRO A 238 -3.57 5.31 -4.26
C PRO A 238 -3.91 4.13 -3.33
N LEU A 239 -3.29 2.97 -3.55
CA LEU A 239 -3.47 1.77 -2.73
C LEU A 239 -2.92 1.98 -1.30
N LEU A 240 -1.71 2.53 -1.19
CA LEU A 240 -1.12 2.86 0.12
C LEU A 240 -2.02 3.82 0.91
N ARG A 241 -2.46 4.92 0.29
CA ARG A 241 -3.36 5.88 0.94
C ARG A 241 -4.68 5.24 1.38
N ALA A 242 -5.23 4.35 0.55
CA ALA A 242 -6.44 3.63 0.87
C ALA A 242 -6.27 2.76 2.12
N TRP A 243 -5.18 2.00 2.22
CA TRP A 243 -4.88 1.20 3.41
C TRP A 243 -4.64 2.05 4.65
N LEU A 244 -3.89 3.15 4.52
CA LEU A 244 -3.65 4.07 5.64
C LEU A 244 -4.94 4.68 6.16
N LYS A 245 -5.85 5.12 5.27
CA LYS A 245 -7.19 5.60 5.65
C LYS A 245 -8.01 4.54 6.40
N ARG A 246 -7.73 3.25 6.18
CA ARG A 246 -8.40 2.13 6.85
C ARG A 246 -7.69 1.64 8.11
N GLY A 247 -6.67 2.35 8.58
CA GLY A 247 -5.93 2.00 9.79
C GLY A 247 -4.99 0.79 9.64
N HIS A 248 -4.62 0.41 8.40
CA HIS A 248 -3.72 -0.72 8.21
C HIS A 248 -2.29 -0.39 8.63
N ASN A 249 -1.64 -1.35 9.24
CA ASN A 249 -0.20 -1.40 9.38
C ASN A 249 0.36 -1.92 8.05
N VAL A 250 1.00 -1.04 7.28
CA VAL A 250 1.49 -1.36 5.94
C VAL A 250 2.96 -1.72 6.03
N ILE A 251 3.30 -2.98 5.76
CA ILE A 251 4.67 -3.48 5.79
C ILE A 251 5.23 -3.42 4.37
N LEU A 252 6.33 -2.71 4.18
CA LEU A 252 6.96 -2.55 2.87
C LEU A 252 8.36 -3.18 2.87
N ASP A 253 8.62 -4.08 1.91
CA ASP A 253 9.97 -4.50 1.56
C ASP A 253 10.53 -3.47 0.59
N ARG A 254 11.43 -2.60 1.08
CA ARG A 254 11.93 -1.37 0.45
C ARG A 254 10.82 -0.31 0.23
N TYR A 255 11.25 0.96 0.17
CA TYR A 255 10.37 2.09 -0.17
C TYR A 255 11.21 3.28 -0.68
N VAL A 256 10.85 4.52 -0.30
CA VAL A 256 11.58 5.75 -0.67
C VAL A 256 13.04 5.68 -0.23
N GLU A 257 13.25 5.11 0.93
CA GLU A 257 14.55 4.97 1.61
C GLU A 257 15.56 4.16 0.79
N ALA A 258 15.10 3.24 -0.07
CA ALA A 258 15.98 2.51 -0.97
C ALA A 258 16.73 3.46 -1.93
N ASN A 259 16.09 4.54 -2.40
CA ASN A 259 16.75 5.55 -3.20
C ASN A 259 17.85 6.30 -2.43
N PHE A 260 17.68 6.50 -1.11
CA PHE A 260 18.71 7.14 -0.28
C PHE A 260 19.98 6.30 -0.28
N GLY A 261 19.88 5.00 -0.02
CA GLY A 261 21.03 4.11 -0.05
C GLY A 261 21.65 3.96 -1.44
N HIS A 262 20.83 3.54 -2.41
CA HIS A 262 21.32 3.10 -3.71
C HIS A 262 21.72 4.25 -4.65
N GLN A 263 21.08 5.41 -4.58
CA GLN A 263 21.39 6.50 -5.47
C GLN A 263 22.40 7.50 -4.85
N ALA A 264 22.26 7.82 -3.57
CA ALA A 264 23.20 8.73 -2.94
C ALA A 264 24.59 8.11 -2.76
N SER A 265 24.69 6.78 -2.59
CA SER A 265 26.00 6.09 -2.53
C SER A 265 26.88 6.29 -3.78
N LYS A 266 26.29 6.64 -4.91
CA LYS A 266 27.00 6.92 -6.16
C LYS A 266 27.75 8.27 -6.14
N LEU A 267 27.45 9.12 -5.17
CA LEU A 267 28.09 10.43 -4.99
C LEU A 267 29.15 10.39 -3.88
N PRO A 268 30.09 11.36 -3.89
CA PRO A 268 30.96 11.62 -2.73
C PRO A 268 30.16 11.79 -1.44
N SER A 269 30.74 11.42 -0.31
CA SER A 269 30.03 11.38 0.97
C SER A 269 29.48 12.72 1.43
N ASP A 270 30.14 13.81 1.11
CA ASP A 270 29.74 15.17 1.43
C ASP A 270 28.57 15.69 0.57
N GLU A 271 28.35 15.12 -0.62
CA GLU A 271 27.23 15.46 -1.50
C GLU A 271 25.95 14.63 -1.21
N ARG A 272 26.09 13.47 -0.53
CA ARG A 272 24.96 12.55 -0.25
C ARG A 272 23.79 13.18 0.50
N PRO A 273 23.99 13.99 1.57
CA PRO A 273 22.89 14.62 2.29
C PRO A 273 22.04 15.52 1.40
N ALA A 274 22.65 16.25 0.48
CA ALA A 274 21.92 17.13 -0.44
C ALA A 274 21.05 16.32 -1.42
N LEU A 275 21.58 15.23 -1.96
CA LEU A 275 20.81 14.36 -2.85
C LEU A 275 19.66 13.65 -2.09
N ILE A 276 19.90 13.16 -0.88
CA ILE A 276 18.85 12.53 -0.05
C ILE A 276 17.72 13.53 0.20
N ALA A 277 18.04 14.77 0.52
CA ALA A 277 17.04 15.83 0.69
C ALA A 277 16.22 16.08 -0.58
N GLN A 278 16.86 16.12 -1.75
CA GLN A 278 16.16 16.25 -3.04
C GLN A 278 15.26 15.06 -3.35
N LEU A 279 15.73 13.84 -3.11
CA LEU A 279 14.96 12.61 -3.33
C LEU A 279 13.73 12.57 -2.42
N ALA A 280 13.89 12.91 -1.14
CA ALA A 280 12.78 12.94 -0.21
C ALA A 280 11.74 14.01 -0.59
N ALA A 281 12.16 15.22 -0.98
CA ALA A 281 11.26 16.26 -1.46
C ALA A 281 10.53 15.83 -2.74
N PHE A 282 11.25 15.22 -3.69
CA PHE A 282 10.66 14.73 -4.92
C PHE A 282 9.57 13.69 -4.67
N GLU A 283 9.84 12.70 -3.80
CA GLU A 283 8.90 11.61 -3.59
C GLU A 283 7.77 11.98 -2.63
N HIS A 284 8.05 12.67 -1.54
CA HIS A 284 7.03 12.98 -0.55
C HIS A 284 6.27 14.27 -0.84
N ASP A 285 6.94 15.32 -1.32
CA ASP A 285 6.31 16.63 -1.46
C ASP A 285 5.74 16.85 -2.88
N TRP A 286 6.37 16.31 -3.94
CA TRP A 286 5.90 16.46 -5.31
C TRP A 286 5.03 15.31 -5.78
N LEU A 287 5.41 14.06 -5.46
CA LEU A 287 4.60 12.87 -5.79
C LEU A 287 3.58 12.51 -4.70
N ASP A 288 3.59 13.25 -3.59
CA ASP A 288 2.67 13.05 -2.45
C ASP A 288 2.68 11.60 -1.94
N LEU A 289 3.86 10.96 -1.91
CA LEU A 289 3.98 9.62 -1.35
C LEU A 289 3.91 9.67 0.17
N PRO A 290 3.11 8.80 0.81
CA PRO A 290 3.03 8.74 2.26
C PRO A 290 4.41 8.49 2.89
N ARG A 291 4.69 9.13 4.03
CA ARG A 291 5.96 8.96 4.74
C ARG A 291 5.95 7.68 5.58
N ALA A 292 7.09 7.02 5.69
CA ALA A 292 7.27 5.92 6.61
C ALA A 292 7.12 6.39 8.07
N HIS A 293 6.42 5.60 8.89
CA HIS A 293 6.35 5.81 10.34
C HIS A 293 7.63 5.29 11.00
N SER A 294 8.14 4.17 10.54
CA SER A 294 9.41 3.61 11.00
C SER A 294 10.10 2.84 9.87
N VAL A 295 11.42 2.94 9.85
CA VAL A 295 12.30 2.21 8.92
C VAL A 295 13.21 1.33 9.75
N VAL A 296 13.14 0.01 9.54
CA VAL A 296 14.07 -0.94 10.16
C VAL A 296 15.13 -1.29 9.13
N TYR A 297 16.35 -0.84 9.36
CA TYR A 297 17.49 -1.15 8.53
C TYR A 297 18.20 -2.40 9.05
N LEU A 298 18.11 -3.50 8.33
CA LEU A 298 18.82 -4.75 8.60
C LEU A 298 20.27 -4.59 8.16
N ASP A 299 21.15 -4.35 9.12
CA ASP A 299 22.57 -4.08 8.85
C ASP A 299 23.35 -5.39 8.73
N LEU A 300 23.49 -5.87 7.49
CA LEU A 300 24.31 -7.02 7.11
C LEU A 300 25.57 -6.52 6.38
N PRO A 301 26.79 -6.87 6.88
CA PRO A 301 28.03 -6.57 6.17
C PRO A 301 28.06 -7.19 4.77
N PRO A 302 28.57 -6.48 3.72
CA PRO A 302 28.55 -6.97 2.35
C PRO A 302 29.24 -8.32 2.13
N GLU A 303 30.32 -8.58 2.86
CA GLU A 303 31.06 -9.85 2.84
C GLU A 303 30.23 -11.05 3.32
N GLU A 304 29.28 -10.81 4.22
CA GLU A 304 28.38 -11.84 4.72
C GLU A 304 27.12 -12.00 3.85
N ALA A 305 26.75 -10.94 3.12
CA ALA A 305 25.65 -10.97 2.16
C ALA A 305 25.90 -12.00 1.06
N LEU A 306 27.12 -12.08 0.52
CA LEU A 306 27.51 -13.04 -0.50
C LEU A 306 27.34 -14.49 -0.01
N LYS A 307 27.79 -14.78 1.20
CA LYS A 307 27.64 -16.12 1.81
C LYS A 307 26.16 -16.51 1.96
N ALA A 308 25.31 -15.53 2.31
CA ALA A 308 23.88 -15.76 2.49
C ALA A 308 23.17 -16.03 1.15
N MET A 309 23.61 -15.39 0.08
CA MET A 309 23.04 -15.54 -1.26
C MET A 309 23.43 -16.86 -1.93
N ASP A 310 24.65 -17.36 -1.71
CA ASP A 310 25.14 -18.65 -2.21
C ASP A 310 24.36 -19.84 -1.63
N LEU A 311 23.73 -19.66 -0.48
CA LEU A 311 22.91 -20.69 0.18
C LEU A 311 21.47 -20.75 -0.36
N ASP A 312 21.03 -19.75 -1.16
CA ASP A 312 19.66 -19.70 -1.71
C ASP A 312 19.62 -20.24 -3.14
N ALA A 313 19.51 -21.55 -3.26
CA ALA A 313 19.45 -22.27 -4.54
C ALA A 313 18.19 -21.95 -5.39
N SER A 314 17.26 -21.14 -4.91
CA SER A 314 16.01 -20.82 -5.61
C SER A 314 16.09 -19.60 -6.55
N ARG A 315 17.21 -18.86 -6.54
CA ARG A 315 17.38 -17.64 -7.35
C ARG A 315 17.77 -17.94 -8.79
N ALA A 316 16.97 -17.44 -9.72
CA ALA A 316 17.15 -17.70 -11.15
C ALA A 316 18.26 -16.87 -11.83
N ALA A 317 18.56 -15.65 -11.35
CA ALA A 317 19.65 -14.78 -11.85
C ALA A 317 19.93 -13.64 -10.86
N LEU A 318 21.19 -13.20 -10.79
CA LEU A 318 21.60 -12.00 -10.05
C LEU A 318 21.36 -10.75 -10.90
N ASP A 319 20.85 -9.68 -10.28
CA ASP A 319 20.72 -8.39 -10.96
C ASP A 319 22.03 -7.57 -10.92
N ILE A 320 22.05 -6.41 -11.61
CA ILE A 320 23.26 -5.58 -11.71
C ILE A 320 23.67 -5.00 -10.35
N HIS A 321 22.75 -4.76 -9.43
CA HIS A 321 23.08 -4.31 -8.08
C HIS A 321 23.73 -5.43 -7.26
N GLU A 322 23.23 -6.65 -7.41
CA GLU A 322 23.76 -7.85 -6.75
C GLU A 322 25.16 -8.22 -7.26
N THR A 323 25.44 -7.98 -8.55
CA THR A 323 26.75 -8.18 -9.18
C THR A 323 27.69 -6.98 -9.06
N ALA A 324 27.23 -5.86 -8.47
CA ALA A 324 28.08 -4.69 -8.24
C ALA A 324 29.26 -4.99 -7.31
N GLY A 325 30.38 -4.33 -7.54
CA GLY A 325 31.61 -4.52 -6.74
C GLY A 325 31.43 -4.15 -5.27
N ASP A 326 32.30 -4.70 -4.42
CA ASP A 326 32.25 -4.54 -2.95
C ASP A 326 32.32 -3.08 -2.50
N ASP A 327 33.03 -2.21 -3.23
CA ASP A 327 33.08 -0.77 -2.94
C ASP A 327 31.68 -0.13 -3.01
N TYR A 328 30.87 -0.51 -4.00
CA TYR A 328 29.50 0.01 -4.13
C TYR A 328 28.61 -0.50 -2.98
N LYS A 329 28.66 -1.80 -2.67
CA LYS A 329 27.88 -2.38 -1.57
C LYS A 329 28.24 -1.76 -0.22
N THR A 330 29.54 -1.53 -0.01
CA THR A 330 30.05 -0.83 1.19
C THR A 330 29.55 0.62 1.23
N ALA A 331 29.58 1.34 0.10
CA ALA A 331 29.08 2.71 0.02
C ALA A 331 27.57 2.79 0.30
N VAL A 332 26.78 1.83 -0.19
CA VAL A 332 25.33 1.71 0.10
C VAL A 332 25.11 1.45 1.58
N ARG A 333 25.81 0.49 2.19
CA ARG A 333 25.73 0.19 3.63
C ARG A 333 26.05 1.43 4.47
N ASN A 334 27.17 2.11 4.17
CA ASN A 334 27.58 3.28 4.91
C ASN A 334 26.55 4.43 4.79
N THR A 335 25.87 4.53 3.66
CA THR A 335 24.80 5.52 3.47
C THR A 335 23.57 5.18 4.33
N PHE A 336 23.15 3.91 4.39
CA PHE A 336 22.05 3.48 5.25
C PHE A 336 22.39 3.63 6.74
N VAL A 337 23.62 3.31 7.15
CA VAL A 337 24.10 3.55 8.53
C VAL A 337 24.00 5.03 8.85
N TRP A 338 24.52 5.90 7.97
CA TRP A 338 24.40 7.35 8.13
C TRP A 338 22.93 7.80 8.25
N CYS A 339 22.01 7.27 7.41
CA CYS A 339 20.58 7.58 7.51
C CYS A 339 20.03 7.17 8.89
N SER A 340 20.44 5.99 9.39
CA SER A 340 19.98 5.51 10.70
C SER A 340 20.47 6.40 11.86
N ASP A 341 21.60 7.07 11.70
CA ASP A 341 22.13 8.01 12.68
C ASP A 341 21.51 9.42 12.58
N GLN A 342 20.96 9.78 11.41
CA GLN A 342 20.40 11.11 11.15
C GLN A 342 18.88 11.20 11.35
N PHE A 343 18.14 10.14 11.11
CA PHE A 343 16.68 10.16 11.10
C PHE A 343 16.09 9.40 12.30
N GLU A 344 15.34 10.09 13.15
CA GLU A 344 14.75 9.54 14.38
C GLU A 344 13.81 8.35 14.16
N HIS A 345 13.17 8.26 13.00
CA HIS A 345 12.26 7.17 12.66
C HIS A 345 12.97 5.92 12.10
N TRP A 346 14.30 5.96 11.95
CA TRP A 346 15.10 4.83 11.56
C TRP A 346 15.56 4.03 12.77
N ARG A 347 15.60 2.71 12.59
CA ARG A 347 16.11 1.74 13.59
C ARG A 347 17.14 0.86 12.91
N ARG A 348 18.41 1.04 13.25
CA ARG A 348 19.47 0.14 12.79
C ARG A 348 19.42 -1.16 13.57
N MET A 349 19.32 -2.28 12.86
CA MET A 349 19.25 -3.63 13.44
C MET A 349 20.39 -4.47 12.89
N PRO A 350 21.48 -4.66 13.69
CA PRO A 350 22.56 -5.55 13.30
C PRO A 350 22.08 -6.99 13.12
N CYS A 351 22.54 -7.62 12.02
CA CYS A 351 22.26 -9.03 11.73
C CYS A 351 23.25 -10.00 12.42
N PHE A 352 24.20 -9.47 13.19
CA PHE A 352 25.17 -10.20 14.00
C PHE A 352 25.08 -9.79 15.45
N ASP A 353 25.37 -10.72 16.35
CA ASP A 353 25.47 -10.46 17.77
C ASP A 353 26.86 -9.91 18.17
N ASP A 354 27.06 -9.66 19.46
CA ASP A 354 28.33 -9.12 20.02
C ASP A 354 29.49 -10.12 19.91
N ALA A 355 29.21 -11.40 19.70
CA ALA A 355 30.21 -12.45 19.49
C ALA A 355 30.62 -12.55 18.01
N GLY A 356 29.96 -11.81 17.13
CA GLY A 356 30.18 -11.86 15.67
C GLY A 356 29.49 -13.04 14.98
N GLU A 357 28.53 -13.68 15.67
CA GLU A 357 27.73 -14.76 15.10
C GLU A 357 26.44 -14.22 14.49
N ARG A 358 26.03 -14.83 13.36
CA ARG A 358 24.81 -14.42 12.67
C ARG A 358 23.57 -14.72 13.51
N ILE A 359 22.75 -13.72 13.78
CA ILE A 359 21.49 -13.86 14.51
C ILE A 359 20.53 -14.73 13.68
N SER A 360 19.86 -15.70 14.32
CA SER A 360 18.87 -16.53 13.64
C SER A 360 17.69 -15.71 13.10
N ILE A 361 17.01 -16.22 12.10
CA ILE A 361 15.85 -15.55 11.47
C ILE A 361 14.78 -15.24 12.52
N GLU A 362 14.51 -16.19 13.41
CA GLU A 362 13.50 -16.07 14.47
C GLU A 362 13.92 -15.05 15.54
N ALA A 363 15.19 -15.08 15.98
CA ALA A 363 15.68 -14.12 16.96
C ALA A 363 15.73 -12.69 16.42
N LEU A 364 16.08 -12.53 15.13
CA LEU A 364 16.03 -11.25 14.46
C LEU A 364 14.57 -10.75 14.34
N HIS A 365 13.62 -11.65 14.07
CA HIS A 365 12.19 -11.33 14.01
C HIS A 365 11.67 -10.87 15.37
N GLU A 366 12.01 -11.53 16.47
CA GLU A 366 11.60 -11.11 17.81
C GLU A 366 12.13 -9.71 18.16
N LYS A 367 13.39 -9.42 17.82
CA LYS A 367 13.96 -8.07 17.99
C LYS A 367 13.19 -7.03 17.17
N LEU A 368 12.94 -7.31 15.87
CA LEU A 368 12.20 -6.44 14.96
C LEU A 368 10.77 -6.18 15.48
N TYR A 369 10.08 -7.23 15.88
CA TYR A 369 8.73 -7.09 16.42
C TYR A 369 8.74 -6.27 17.72
N GLY A 370 9.67 -6.51 18.62
CA GLY A 370 9.82 -5.76 19.88
C GLY A 370 10.00 -4.26 19.64
N GLU A 371 10.84 -3.88 18.68
CA GLU A 371 11.06 -2.47 18.31
C GLU A 371 9.81 -1.77 17.74
N LEU A 372 8.95 -2.50 17.04
CA LEU A 372 7.81 -1.93 16.35
C LEU A 372 6.48 -2.07 17.10
N SER A 373 6.37 -3.00 18.04
CA SER A 373 5.10 -3.45 18.66
C SER A 373 4.27 -2.33 19.27
N SER A 374 4.91 -1.35 19.94
CA SER A 374 4.23 -0.19 20.52
C SER A 374 3.67 0.79 19.49
N SER A 375 4.05 0.64 18.22
CA SER A 375 3.67 1.54 17.12
C SER A 375 2.56 0.98 16.25
N PHE A 376 2.15 -0.27 16.42
CA PHE A 376 1.09 -0.84 15.58
C PHE A 376 -0.28 -0.26 15.94
N VAL A 377 -1.07 0.04 14.90
CA VAL A 377 -2.44 0.53 15.04
C VAL A 377 -3.36 -0.67 15.23
N ASN A 378 -4.07 -0.71 16.34
CA ASN A 378 -5.02 -1.77 16.66
C ASN A 378 -6.47 -1.26 16.47
N ARG A 379 -7.24 -1.98 15.66
CA ARG A 379 -8.65 -1.65 15.41
C ARG A 379 -9.57 -1.94 16.62
N ARG A 380 -9.12 -2.76 17.57
CA ARG A 380 -9.95 -3.21 18.71
C ARG A 380 -10.07 -2.17 19.83
N GLU A 381 -9.18 -1.17 19.88
CA GLU A 381 -9.24 -0.15 20.93
C GLU A 381 -10.30 0.93 20.68
N THR A 382 -10.84 1.02 19.47
CA THR A 382 -11.81 2.04 19.06
C THR A 382 -13.29 1.65 19.26
N VAL A 383 -13.58 0.39 19.62
CA VAL A 383 -14.98 -0.10 19.78
C VAL A 383 -15.40 -0.23 21.24
N SER A 384 -14.51 0.04 22.21
CA SER A 384 -14.80 -0.13 23.65
C SER A 384 -14.81 1.17 24.48
N LYS A 385 -15.40 2.24 23.93
CA LYS A 385 -15.78 3.42 24.75
C LYS A 385 -17.17 3.89 24.40
#